data_24b2339c35960a4338781c6f5745071b
#
_entry.id   24b2339c35960a4338781c6f5745071b
#
_cell.length_a   1.000
_cell.length_b   1.000
_cell.length_c   1.000
_cell.angle_alpha   90.00
_cell.angle_beta   90.00
_cell.angle_gamma   90.00
#
_symmetry.space_group_name_H-M   'P 1'
#
loop_
_entity.id
_entity.type
_entity.pdbx_description
1 polymer ?
#
loop_
_entity_poly.entity_id
_entity_poly.type
_entity_poly.pdbx_seq_one_letter_code
_entity_poly.pdbx_strand_id
1 'polypeptide(L)'
;MIMNKYQNNILVEEMDAIILLNDNYADQGLFKGYIGIVMANFIKKYGFVVADFSNPFTGGCLQPVIEIKQEDFRVISGSVADQKLVKEFKDLFRK
;
A
#
# COMPACT_ATOMS: atom_id res chain seq x y z
N MET A 1 -9.10 -26.11 -1.48
CA MET A 1 -8.77 -25.71 -1.20
C MET A 1 -8.83 -24.88 -0.87
N ILE A 2 -8.91 -24.61 -0.70
CA ILE A 2 -8.90 -23.87 -0.41
C ILE A 2 -8.40 -22.99 -0.34
N MET A 3 -8.28 -22.76 -0.54
CA MET A 3 -7.82 -21.98 -0.48
C MET A 3 -7.65 -21.04 -0.37
N ASN A 4 -7.85 -20.70 -0.51
CA ASN A 4 -7.74 -19.86 -0.42
C ASN A 4 -7.64 -19.01 0.00
N LYS A 5 -7.91 -18.78 0.46
CA LYS A 5 -7.95 -17.95 0.95
C LYS A 5 -7.03 -17.34 1.27
N TYR A 6 -6.34 -17.45 1.27
CA TYR A 6 -5.37 -16.96 1.54
C TYR A 6 -4.76 -16.34 0.70
N GLN A 7 -5.11 -16.29 0.14
CA GLN A 7 -4.77 -15.81 -0.40
C GLN A 7 -4.17 -15.05 -0.49
N ASN A 8 -4.26 -15.01 -0.15
CA ASN A 8 -3.64 -14.37 0.15
C ASN A 8 -2.45 -14.48 -0.11
N ASN A 9 -2.06 -15.03 -0.15
CA ASN A 9 -0.96 -15.28 -0.70
C ASN A 9 -0.46 -14.27 -1.50
N ILE A 10 -0.40 -13.13 -0.94
CA ILE A 10 0.12 -11.98 -1.56
C ILE A 10 1.59 -12.15 -1.69
N LEU A 11 2.08 -12.12 -2.90
CA LEU A 11 3.50 -12.12 -3.14
C LEU A 11 3.94 -10.67 -3.07
N VAL A 12 4.31 -10.25 -1.88
CA VAL A 12 4.80 -8.89 -1.67
C VAL A 12 6.22 -8.97 -1.15
N GLU A 13 7.05 -8.03 -1.56
CA GLU A 13 8.45 -7.96 -1.16
C GLU A 13 8.78 -6.56 -0.68
N GLU A 14 9.90 -6.45 0.03
CA GLU A 14 10.41 -5.15 0.43
C GLU A 14 10.63 -4.29 -0.80
N MET A 15 10.32 -3.01 -0.69
CA MET A 15 10.40 -2.00 -1.75
C MET A 15 9.28 -2.06 -2.76
N ASP A 16 8.36 -3.03 -2.65
CA ASP A 16 7.18 -3.02 -3.51
C ASP A 16 6.27 -1.85 -3.18
N ALA A 17 5.61 -1.32 -4.20
CA ALA A 17 4.58 -0.30 -4.01
C ALA A 17 3.25 -0.98 -3.75
N ILE A 18 2.53 -0.48 -2.77
CA ILE A 18 1.20 -1.00 -2.42
C ILE A 18 0.19 0.13 -2.41
N ILE A 19 -1.07 -0.21 -2.66
CA ILE A 19 -2.15 0.76 -2.65
C ILE A 19 -3.19 0.34 -1.61
N LEU A 20 -3.66 1.31 -0.82
CA LEU A 20 -4.68 1.04 0.18
C LEU A 20 -6.04 0.83 -0.48
N LEU A 21 -6.74 -0.21 -0.05
CA LEU A 21 -8.02 -0.61 -0.63
C LEU A 21 -9.22 -0.02 0.11
N ASN A 22 -8.99 0.59 1.26
CA ASN A 22 -10.08 1.10 2.09
C ASN A 22 -9.57 2.24 2.98
N ASP A 23 -10.47 2.77 3.81
CA ASP A 23 -10.14 3.90 4.68
C ASP A 23 -9.86 3.47 6.12
N ASN A 24 -9.41 2.23 6.31
CA ASN A 24 -9.16 1.74 7.67
C ASN A 24 -8.04 2.48 8.40
N TYR A 25 -7.24 3.26 7.68
CA TYR A 25 -6.14 4.02 8.27
C TYR A 25 -6.39 5.53 8.19
N ALA A 26 -7.64 5.93 8.00
CA ALA A 26 -8.00 7.33 7.84
C ALA A 26 -7.67 8.16 9.08
N ASP A 27 -7.76 7.56 10.26
CA ASP A 27 -7.41 8.27 11.49
C ASP A 27 -5.93 8.59 11.58
N GLN A 28 -5.12 8.00 10.71
CA GLN A 28 -3.70 8.29 10.62
C GLN A 28 -3.38 9.11 9.37
N GLY A 29 -4.40 9.62 8.70
CA GLY A 29 -4.21 10.47 7.54
C GLY A 29 -3.98 9.73 6.25
N LEU A 30 -4.24 8.43 6.23
CA LEU A 30 -4.04 7.60 5.03
C LEU A 30 -5.39 7.10 4.54
N PHE A 31 -5.68 7.38 3.28
CA PHE A 31 -7.00 7.10 2.71
C PHE A 31 -6.92 6.10 1.58
N LYS A 32 -8.07 5.52 1.24
CA LYS A 32 -8.16 4.62 0.10
C LYS A 32 -7.51 5.24 -1.12
N GLY A 33 -6.69 4.45 -1.80
CA GLY A 33 -5.98 4.94 -2.99
C GLY A 33 -4.59 5.48 -2.70
N TYR A 34 -4.23 5.68 -1.44
CA TYR A 34 -2.87 6.12 -1.11
C TYR A 34 -1.90 5.00 -1.38
N ILE A 35 -0.71 5.37 -1.83
CA ILE A 35 0.32 4.42 -2.23
C ILE A 35 1.54 4.59 -1.34
N GLY A 36 2.05 3.46 -0.84
CA GLY A 36 3.22 3.44 0.01
C GLY A 36 4.21 2.40 -0.47
N ILE A 37 5.35 2.37 0.19
CA ILE A 37 6.44 1.44 -0.15
C ILE A 37 6.64 0.49 1.03
N VAL A 38 6.72 -0.80 0.74
CA VAL A 38 6.92 -1.82 1.77
C VAL A 38 8.35 -1.75 2.28
N MET A 39 8.48 -1.58 3.59
CA MET A 39 9.78 -1.52 4.25
C MET A 39 10.12 -2.85 4.91
N ALA A 40 9.13 -3.61 5.34
CA ALA A 40 9.35 -4.92 5.92
C ALA A 40 8.11 -5.78 5.70
N ASN A 41 8.33 -7.07 5.46
CA ASN A 41 7.24 -7.98 5.11
C ASN A 41 7.08 -9.02 6.21
N PHE A 42 5.95 -8.96 6.93
CA PHE A 42 5.61 -9.91 7.98
C PHE A 42 4.33 -10.67 7.65
N ILE A 43 3.99 -10.76 6.35
CA ILE A 43 2.74 -11.41 5.93
C ILE A 43 2.65 -12.84 6.42
N LYS A 44 3.70 -13.62 6.22
CA LYS A 44 3.67 -15.04 6.58
C LYS A 44 3.46 -15.25 8.06
N LYS A 45 4.05 -14.42 8.88
CA LYS A 45 4.07 -14.65 10.31
C LYS A 45 2.94 -13.94 11.02
N TYR A 46 2.62 -12.73 10.58
CA TYR A 46 1.68 -11.88 11.29
C TYR A 46 0.57 -11.29 10.42
N GLY A 47 0.61 -11.49 9.11
CA GLY A 47 -0.45 -11.03 8.23
C GLY A 47 -0.43 -9.55 7.90
N PHE A 48 0.72 -8.89 8.06
CA PHE A 48 0.83 -7.46 7.72
C PHE A 48 2.20 -7.15 7.14
N VAL A 49 2.28 -5.99 6.49
CA VAL A 49 3.57 -5.40 6.10
C VAL A 49 3.75 -4.12 6.88
N VAL A 50 4.99 -3.65 6.94
CA VAL A 50 5.30 -2.31 7.45
C VAL A 50 5.62 -1.46 6.24
N ALA A 51 4.93 -0.33 6.10
CA ALA A 51 5.06 0.51 4.90
C ALA A 51 5.29 1.96 5.28
N ASP A 52 5.89 2.68 4.33
CA ASP A 52 6.17 4.10 4.45
C ASP A 52 5.36 4.83 3.39
N PHE A 53 4.63 5.87 3.80
CA PHE A 53 3.82 6.68 2.90
C PHE A 53 4.38 8.10 2.86
N SER A 54 4.68 8.57 1.65
CA SER A 54 5.32 9.88 1.47
C SER A 54 4.61 10.66 0.37
N ASN A 55 4.76 11.98 0.42
CA ASN A 55 4.31 12.85 -0.65
C ASN A 55 5.11 12.51 -1.92
N PRO A 56 4.44 12.19 -3.03
CA PRO A 56 5.15 11.71 -4.23
C PRO A 56 6.02 12.76 -4.92
N PHE A 57 5.85 14.04 -4.59
CA PHE A 57 6.65 15.08 -5.22
C PHE A 57 7.77 15.58 -4.33
N THR A 58 7.52 15.68 -3.03
CA THR A 58 8.52 16.26 -2.11
C THR A 58 9.26 15.19 -1.32
N GLY A 59 8.72 13.98 -1.27
CA GLY A 59 9.28 12.95 -0.40
C GLY A 59 8.95 13.17 1.06
N GLY A 60 8.17 14.21 1.38
CA GLY A 60 7.82 14.48 2.76
C GLY A 60 6.97 13.37 3.34
N CYS A 61 7.24 13.00 4.56
CA CYS A 61 6.59 11.89 5.21
C CYS A 61 5.12 12.20 5.49
N LEU A 62 4.22 11.33 5.01
CA LEU A 62 2.80 11.41 5.36
C LEU A 62 2.55 10.59 6.61
N GLN A 63 3.09 9.39 6.61
CA GLN A 63 3.03 8.51 7.76
C GLN A 63 4.27 7.63 7.66
N PRO A 64 5.21 7.75 8.58
CA PRO A 64 6.48 7.04 8.42
C PRO A 64 6.25 5.55 8.63
N VAL A 65 6.43 4.80 9.30
CA VAL A 65 6.39 3.36 9.36
C VAL A 65 5.08 2.94 10.00
N ILE A 66 4.22 2.28 9.23
CA ILE A 66 2.92 1.86 9.72
C ILE A 66 2.63 0.43 9.28
N GLU A 67 1.98 -0.34 10.15
CA GLU A 67 1.57 -1.70 9.85
C GLU A 67 0.29 -1.67 9.03
N ILE A 68 0.30 -2.34 7.88
CA ILE A 68 -0.87 -2.46 7.00
C ILE A 68 -1.22 -3.92 6.86
N LYS A 69 -2.45 -4.27 7.24
CA LYS A 69 -2.91 -5.66 7.16
C LYS A 69 -3.05 -6.10 5.72
N GLN A 70 -2.79 -7.38 5.48
CA GLN A 70 -2.79 -7.90 4.10
C GLN A 70 -4.13 -7.73 3.39
N GLU A 71 -5.23 -7.72 4.12
CA GLU A 71 -6.55 -7.54 3.49
C GLU A 71 -6.84 -6.09 3.12
N ASP A 72 -6.00 -5.16 3.53
CA ASP A 72 -6.25 -3.73 3.33
C ASP A 72 -5.44 -3.13 2.18
N PHE A 73 -4.63 -3.91 1.51
CA PHE A 73 -3.82 -3.39 0.40
C PHE A 73 -3.66 -4.44 -0.69
N ARG A 74 -3.19 -3.99 -1.84
CA ARG A 74 -2.65 -4.90 -2.85
C ARG A 74 -1.40 -4.31 -3.44
N VAL A 75 -0.57 -5.16 -4.03
CA VAL A 75 0.65 -4.71 -4.68
C VAL A 75 0.29 -4.09 -6.02
N ILE A 76 0.95 -2.98 -6.35
CA ILE A 76 0.74 -2.30 -7.62
C ILE A 76 1.56 -3.00 -8.70
N SER A 77 0.92 -3.23 -9.84
CA SER A 77 1.58 -3.82 -11.00
C SER A 77 1.97 -2.71 -12.00
N GLY A 78 2.57 -3.11 -13.12
CA GLY A 78 2.87 -2.16 -14.18
C GLY A 78 1.74 -1.99 -15.18
N SER A 79 0.54 -2.48 -14.88
CA SER A 79 -0.59 -2.42 -15.81
C SER A 79 -1.03 -0.98 -16.03
N VAL A 80 -1.76 -0.76 -17.14
CA VAL A 80 -2.31 0.56 -17.46
C VAL A 80 -3.25 1.02 -16.36
N ALA A 81 -4.07 0.11 -15.83
CA ALA A 81 -5.01 0.46 -14.77
C ALA A 81 -4.27 0.92 -13.51
N ASP A 82 -3.18 0.24 -13.15
CA ASP A 82 -2.43 0.63 -11.97
C ASP A 82 -1.65 1.91 -12.18
N GLN A 83 -1.13 2.15 -13.38
CA GLN A 83 -0.46 3.42 -13.68
C GLN A 83 -1.43 4.58 -13.55
N LYS A 84 -2.68 4.37 -13.92
CA LYS A 84 -3.70 5.40 -13.73
C LYS A 84 -3.93 5.70 -12.24
N LEU A 85 -3.94 4.66 -11.42
CA LEU A 85 -4.09 4.82 -9.97
C LEU A 85 -2.91 5.57 -9.37
N VAL A 86 -1.70 5.30 -9.86
CA VAL A 86 -0.50 6.03 -9.41
C VAL A 86 -0.64 7.51 -9.76
N LYS A 87 -1.11 7.81 -10.98
CA LYS A 87 -1.29 9.20 -11.40
C LYS A 87 -2.34 9.88 -10.52
N GLU A 88 -3.44 9.21 -10.23
CA GLU A 88 -4.48 9.78 -9.39
C GLU A 88 -3.95 10.09 -7.99
N PHE A 89 -3.13 9.20 -7.44
CA PHE A 89 -2.52 9.46 -6.15
C PHE A 89 -1.61 10.68 -6.21
N LYS A 90 -0.77 10.79 -7.24
CA LYS A 90 0.11 11.94 -7.39
C LYS A 90 -0.69 13.24 -7.52
N ASP A 91 -1.80 13.18 -8.24
CA ASP A 91 -2.63 14.39 -8.47
C ASP A 91 -3.22 14.92 -7.16
N LEU A 92 -3.39 14.10 -6.14
CA LEU A 92 -3.87 14.57 -4.85
C LEU A 92 -2.91 15.58 -4.20
N PHE A 93 -1.63 15.52 -4.57
CA PHE A 93 -0.59 16.36 -3.97
C PHE A 93 -0.05 17.42 -4.94
N ARG A 94 -0.64 17.49 -6.11
CA ARG A 94 -0.23 18.47 -7.11
C ARG A 94 -0.84 19.82 -6.76
N LYS A 95 -0.06 20.86 -6.86
CA LYS A 95 -0.54 22.21 -6.58
C LYS A 95 -0.91 22.95 -7.84
#